data_32f851f270b5be4d86bd9dd9d9c60b35
#
_entry.id   32f851f270b5be4d86bd9dd9d9c60b35
#
_cell.length_a   1.000
_cell.length_b   1.000
_cell.length_c   1.000
_cell.angle_alpha   90.00
_cell.angle_beta   90.00
_cell.angle_gamma   90.00
#
_symmetry.space_group_name_H-M   'P 1'
#
loop_
_entity.id
_entity.type
_entity.pdbx_description
1 polymer ?
#
loop_
_entity_poly.entity_id
_entity_poly.type
_entity_poly.pdbx_seq_one_letter_code
_entity_poly.pdbx_strand_id
1 'polypeptide(L)'
;MSSGIIIIGPSGSGKTTLGKIVAQKLGYLYFDVDDYIWKQNTDSPYTQMYTRDEKISRLSNDIAPYEHFVMAGSMSSFHYAFYEMFEMMVLLYVSPDIRIERVHKRAIERFGERVLEGGDMKKMVLRI
;
A
#
# COMPACT_ATOMS: atom_id res chain seq x y z
N MET A 1 -2.83 1.09 -23.80
CA MET A 1 -2.01 1.70 -22.74
C MET A 1 -2.83 1.75 -21.45
N SER A 2 -2.26 1.30 -20.36
CA SER A 2 -2.98 1.28 -19.09
C SER A 2 -3.11 2.66 -18.50
N SER A 3 -4.26 2.96 -17.89
CA SER A 3 -4.46 4.18 -17.12
C SER A 3 -5.09 3.84 -15.77
N GLY A 4 -4.76 4.59 -14.74
CA GLY A 4 -5.16 4.23 -13.40
C GLY A 4 -5.51 5.40 -12.50
N ILE A 5 -6.09 5.02 -11.36
CA ILE A 5 -6.39 5.92 -10.25
C ILE A 5 -5.47 5.54 -9.11
N ILE A 6 -4.74 6.50 -8.58
CA ILE A 6 -3.89 6.31 -7.39
C ILE A 6 -4.53 6.98 -6.18
N ILE A 7 -4.63 6.26 -5.09
CA ILE A 7 -5.10 6.79 -3.81
C ILE A 7 -3.91 6.83 -2.87
N ILE A 8 -3.54 8.03 -2.46
CA ILE A 8 -2.40 8.25 -1.57
C ILE A 8 -2.88 8.82 -0.25
N GLY A 9 -2.08 8.64 0.76
CA GLY A 9 -2.36 9.13 2.10
C GLY A 9 -1.46 8.45 3.11
N PRO A 10 -1.38 9.00 4.32
CA PRO A 10 -0.56 8.39 5.37
C PRO A 10 -1.16 7.07 5.85
N SER A 11 -0.34 6.28 6.54
CA SER A 11 -0.81 5.03 7.16
C SER A 11 -2.01 5.30 8.07
N GLY A 12 -3.01 4.41 8.00
CA GLY A 12 -4.24 4.56 8.78
C GLY A 12 -5.26 5.54 8.22
N SER A 13 -5.04 6.08 7.01
CA SER A 13 -5.98 7.02 6.39
C SER A 13 -7.19 6.34 5.72
N GLY A 14 -7.14 5.03 5.52
CA GLY A 14 -8.21 4.29 4.86
C GLY A 14 -8.04 4.14 3.36
N LYS A 15 -6.85 4.40 2.82
CA LYS A 15 -6.61 4.33 1.37
C LYS A 15 -6.84 2.95 0.77
N THR A 16 -6.49 1.89 1.47
CA THR A 16 -6.72 0.52 1.01
C THR A 16 -8.22 0.22 0.91
N THR A 17 -8.97 0.58 1.95
CA THR A 17 -10.42 0.38 1.98
C THR A 17 -11.10 1.15 0.84
N LEU A 18 -10.76 2.42 0.68
CA LEU A 18 -11.33 3.24 -0.39
C LEU A 18 -10.93 2.69 -1.76
N GLY A 19 -9.66 2.29 -1.92
CA GLY A 19 -9.18 1.75 -3.18
C GLY A 19 -9.95 0.51 -3.64
N LYS A 20 -10.21 -0.40 -2.72
CA LYS A 20 -10.99 -1.61 -3.02
C LYS A 20 -12.44 -1.29 -3.38
N ILE A 21 -13.05 -0.33 -2.69
CA ILE A 21 -14.42 0.09 -2.99
C ILE A 21 -14.50 0.74 -4.38
N VAL A 22 -13.58 1.63 -4.69
CA VAL A 22 -13.54 2.31 -6.00
C VAL A 22 -13.32 1.29 -7.12
N ALA A 23 -12.38 0.37 -6.94
CA ALA A 23 -12.10 -0.67 -7.92
C ALA A 23 -13.34 -1.52 -8.18
N GLN A 24 -14.04 -1.94 -7.13
CA GLN A 24 -15.25 -2.73 -7.27
C GLN A 24 -16.34 -1.98 -8.02
N LYS A 25 -16.55 -0.71 -7.69
CA LYS A 25 -17.60 0.09 -8.34
C LYS A 25 -17.33 0.36 -9.81
N LEU A 26 -16.06 0.51 -10.18
CA LEU A 26 -15.68 0.78 -11.56
C LEU A 26 -15.41 -0.49 -12.37
N GLY A 27 -15.36 -1.64 -11.72
CA GLY A 27 -14.97 -2.89 -12.38
C GLY A 27 -13.49 -2.93 -12.75
N TYR A 28 -12.64 -2.22 -12.03
CA TYR A 28 -11.20 -2.17 -12.24
C TYR A 28 -10.49 -3.13 -11.30
N LEU A 29 -9.28 -3.55 -11.67
CA LEU A 29 -8.44 -4.34 -10.80
C LEU A 29 -7.76 -3.45 -9.75
N TYR A 30 -7.66 -3.96 -8.53
CA TYR A 30 -7.03 -3.24 -7.42
C TYR A 30 -5.62 -3.77 -7.17
N PHE A 31 -4.66 -2.85 -6.99
CA PHE A 31 -3.28 -3.16 -6.61
C PHE A 31 -2.92 -2.42 -5.34
N ASP A 32 -2.35 -3.14 -4.37
CA ASP A 32 -1.79 -2.53 -3.18
C ASP A 32 -0.28 -2.33 -3.41
N VAL A 33 0.18 -1.09 -3.34
CA VAL A 33 1.59 -0.78 -3.61
C VAL A 33 2.53 -1.50 -2.66
N ASP A 34 2.13 -1.70 -1.41
CA ASP A 34 2.96 -2.38 -0.41
C ASP A 34 3.31 -3.82 -0.82
N ASP A 35 2.45 -4.48 -1.58
CA ASP A 35 2.72 -5.84 -2.08
C ASP A 35 3.91 -5.88 -3.04
N TYR A 36 4.30 -4.74 -3.59
CA TYR A 36 5.41 -4.61 -4.54
C TYR A 36 6.66 -4.00 -3.92
N ILE A 37 6.55 -3.44 -2.72
CA ILE A 37 7.69 -2.85 -2.00
C ILE A 37 8.38 -3.91 -1.14
N TRP A 38 7.60 -4.68 -0.38
CA TRP A 38 8.10 -5.57 0.64
C TRP A 38 8.05 -7.02 0.18
N LYS A 39 9.14 -7.75 0.45
CA LYS A 39 9.18 -9.19 0.20
C LYS A 39 8.24 -9.88 1.19
N GLN A 40 7.42 -10.79 0.67
CA GLN A 40 6.36 -11.41 1.46
C GLN A 40 6.85 -12.61 2.27
N ASN A 41 7.52 -13.54 1.73
CA ASN A 41 7.87 -14.80 2.37
C ASN A 41 9.12 -14.69 3.29
N THR A 42 9.06 -13.77 4.26
CA THR A 42 10.12 -13.56 5.24
C THR A 42 9.60 -13.75 6.66
N ASP A 43 10.49 -14.11 7.58
CA ASP A 43 10.11 -14.31 8.98
C ASP A 43 9.62 -13.02 9.64
N SER A 44 10.16 -11.87 9.22
CA SER A 44 9.77 -10.57 9.75
C SER A 44 9.19 -9.72 8.63
N PRO A 45 7.86 -9.52 8.58
CA PRO A 45 7.22 -8.67 7.57
C PRO A 45 7.76 -7.25 7.58
N TYR A 46 7.78 -6.62 6.41
CA TYR A 46 8.23 -5.24 6.20
C TYR A 46 9.70 -5.00 6.55
N THR A 47 10.53 -6.03 6.49
CA THR A 47 11.98 -5.92 6.79
C THR A 47 12.86 -6.08 5.57
N GLN A 48 12.37 -6.73 4.52
CA GLN A 48 13.13 -6.94 3.27
C GLN A 48 12.37 -6.33 2.11
N MET A 49 13.02 -5.36 1.44
CA MET A 49 12.45 -4.67 0.30
C MET A 49 12.97 -5.25 -1.01
N TYR A 50 12.14 -5.19 -2.04
CA TYR A 50 12.61 -5.37 -3.40
C TYR A 50 13.46 -4.17 -3.82
N THR A 51 14.40 -4.35 -4.75
CA THR A 51 15.12 -3.24 -5.35
C THR A 51 14.16 -2.37 -6.17
N ARG A 52 14.56 -1.14 -6.49
CA ARG A 52 13.73 -0.26 -7.32
C ARG A 52 13.38 -0.90 -8.66
N ASP A 53 14.36 -1.50 -9.33
CA ASP A 53 14.12 -2.14 -10.63
C ASP A 53 13.17 -3.33 -10.51
N GLU A 54 13.30 -4.12 -9.46
CA GLU A 54 12.38 -5.22 -9.19
C GLU A 54 10.96 -4.74 -8.91
N LYS A 55 10.81 -3.68 -8.11
CA LYS A 55 9.50 -3.08 -7.83
C LYS A 55 8.81 -2.63 -9.11
N ILE A 56 9.52 -1.88 -9.94
CA ILE A 56 8.99 -1.33 -11.18
C ILE A 56 8.63 -2.45 -12.16
N SER A 57 9.51 -3.43 -12.34
CA SER A 57 9.26 -4.55 -13.24
C SER A 57 8.06 -5.37 -12.83
N ARG A 58 7.97 -5.73 -11.54
CA ARG A 58 6.87 -6.55 -11.04
C ARG A 58 5.53 -5.85 -11.21
N LEU A 59 5.45 -4.60 -10.81
CA LEU A 59 4.22 -3.83 -10.91
C LEU A 59 3.85 -3.56 -12.36
N SER A 60 4.80 -3.19 -13.21
CA SER A 60 4.57 -2.97 -14.65
C SER A 60 4.03 -4.23 -15.33
N ASN A 61 4.60 -5.39 -15.03
CA ASN A 61 4.17 -6.65 -15.60
C ASN A 61 2.74 -7.00 -15.18
N ASP A 62 2.40 -6.74 -13.93
CA ASP A 62 1.06 -7.07 -13.41
C ASP A 62 -0.01 -6.10 -13.91
N ILE A 63 0.35 -4.84 -14.17
CA ILE A 63 -0.58 -3.84 -14.70
C ILE A 63 -0.81 -4.02 -16.20
N ALA A 64 0.21 -4.44 -16.95
CA ALA A 64 0.22 -4.42 -18.41
C ALA A 64 -1.01 -5.07 -19.08
N PRO A 65 -1.57 -6.20 -18.58
CA PRO A 65 -2.74 -6.82 -19.20
C PRO A 65 -4.03 -6.03 -19.03
N TYR A 66 -4.06 -5.02 -18.18
CA TYR A 66 -5.29 -4.31 -17.82
C TYR A 66 -5.30 -2.90 -18.39
N GLU A 67 -6.43 -2.50 -18.95
CA GLU A 67 -6.60 -1.15 -19.49
C GLU A 67 -6.76 -0.12 -18.38
N HIS A 68 -7.46 -0.52 -17.30
CA HIS A 68 -7.72 0.35 -16.16
C HIS A 68 -7.41 -0.35 -14.85
N PHE A 69 -6.94 0.40 -13.87
CA PHE A 69 -6.63 -0.13 -12.54
C PHE A 69 -6.82 0.93 -11.45
N VAL A 70 -6.96 0.47 -10.21
CA VAL A 70 -6.93 1.32 -9.01
C VAL A 70 -5.75 0.86 -8.15
N MET A 71 -5.00 1.81 -7.65
CA MET A 71 -3.81 1.54 -6.85
C MET A 71 -3.88 2.36 -5.58
N ALA A 72 -3.44 1.79 -4.46
CA ALA A 72 -3.38 2.51 -3.19
C ALA A 72 -2.01 2.31 -2.54
N GLY A 73 -1.45 3.37 -2.01
CA GLY A 73 -0.17 3.33 -1.31
C GLY A 73 0.73 4.50 -1.67
N SER A 74 1.98 4.45 -1.22
CA SER A 74 2.98 5.46 -1.51
C SER A 74 3.83 5.05 -2.71
N MET A 75 3.95 5.95 -3.68
CA MET A 75 4.76 5.73 -4.88
C MET A 75 6.16 6.34 -4.77
N SER A 76 6.55 6.85 -3.61
CA SER A 76 7.83 7.55 -3.44
C SER A 76 9.05 6.69 -3.81
N SER A 77 9.01 5.39 -3.50
CA SER A 77 10.11 4.48 -3.81
C SER A 77 10.13 3.99 -5.26
N PHE A 78 9.14 4.35 -6.06
CA PHE A 78 9.09 4.06 -7.50
C PHE A 78 9.54 5.25 -8.34
N HIS A 79 9.92 6.36 -7.71
CA HIS A 79 10.21 7.63 -8.36
C HIS A 79 9.03 8.06 -9.24
N TYR A 80 9.27 8.44 -10.48
CA TYR A 80 8.21 8.93 -11.37
C TYR A 80 7.77 7.89 -12.41
N ALA A 81 8.14 6.62 -12.22
CA ALA A 81 7.95 5.58 -13.24
C ALA A 81 6.50 5.39 -13.70
N PHE A 82 5.54 5.60 -12.81
CA PHE A 82 4.12 5.36 -13.11
C PHE A 82 3.27 6.63 -13.18
N TYR A 83 3.85 7.80 -12.98
CA TYR A 83 3.07 9.04 -12.86
C TYR A 83 2.25 9.37 -14.11
N GLU A 84 2.79 9.08 -15.28
CA GLU A 84 2.10 9.35 -16.54
C GLU A 84 0.88 8.44 -16.77
N MET A 85 0.81 7.32 -16.05
CA MET A 85 -0.29 6.37 -16.19
C MET A 85 -1.51 6.77 -15.36
N PHE A 86 -1.36 7.67 -14.39
CA PHE A 86 -2.46 8.05 -13.52
C PHE A 86 -3.30 9.14 -14.15
N GLU A 87 -4.58 8.84 -14.38
CA GLU A 87 -5.56 9.81 -14.82
C GLU A 87 -6.21 10.56 -13.66
N MET A 88 -6.09 10.03 -12.44
CA MET A 88 -6.64 10.67 -11.24
C MET A 88 -5.79 10.31 -10.03
N MET A 89 -5.56 11.29 -9.17
CA MET A 89 -4.89 11.10 -7.90
C MET A 89 -5.80 11.57 -6.78
N VAL A 90 -6.05 10.69 -5.81
CA VAL A 90 -6.89 11.00 -4.66
C VAL A 90 -6.01 11.04 -3.41
N LEU A 91 -6.04 12.17 -2.70
CA LEU A 91 -5.32 12.32 -1.45
C LEU A 91 -6.30 12.19 -0.29
N LEU A 92 -6.07 11.19 0.57
CA LEU A 92 -6.83 11.02 1.80
C LEU A 92 -6.10 11.66 2.97
N TYR A 93 -6.86 12.35 3.80
CA TYR A 93 -6.35 12.90 5.05
C TYR A 93 -7.24 12.48 6.22
N VAL A 94 -6.57 12.01 7.29
CA VAL A 94 -7.25 11.67 8.56
C VAL A 94 -6.34 12.20 9.67
N SER A 95 -6.92 12.67 10.77
CA SER A 95 -6.14 13.21 11.88
C SER A 95 -5.11 12.18 12.38
N PRO A 96 -3.94 12.63 12.87
CA PRO A 96 -2.90 11.71 13.34
C PRO A 96 -3.37 10.71 14.40
N ASP A 97 -4.21 11.13 15.33
CA ASP A 97 -4.71 10.25 16.38
C ASP A 97 -5.52 9.09 15.83
N ILE A 98 -6.42 9.36 14.88
CA ILE A 98 -7.23 8.33 14.25
C ILE A 98 -6.36 7.40 13.42
N ARG A 99 -5.36 7.92 12.70
CA ARG A 99 -4.46 7.11 11.90
C ARG A 99 -3.66 6.12 12.75
N ILE A 100 -3.11 6.59 13.85
CA ILE A 100 -2.32 5.76 14.76
C ILE A 100 -3.19 4.65 15.35
N GLU A 101 -4.39 4.99 15.80
CA GLU A 101 -5.33 4.01 16.34
C GLU A 101 -5.67 2.92 15.30
N ARG A 102 -5.95 3.31 14.06
CA ARG A 102 -6.26 2.36 12.98
C ARG A 102 -5.09 1.46 12.64
N VAL A 103 -3.87 1.99 12.64
CA VAL A 103 -2.67 1.20 12.35
C VAL A 103 -2.41 0.19 13.46
N HIS A 104 -2.55 0.60 14.72
CA HIS A 104 -2.39 -0.30 15.87
C HIS A 104 -3.43 -1.43 15.81
N LYS A 105 -4.68 -1.10 15.55
CA LYS A 105 -5.75 -2.10 15.45
C LYS A 105 -5.46 -3.12 14.35
N ARG A 106 -5.06 -2.67 13.15
CA ARG A 106 -4.72 -3.57 12.06
C ARG A 106 -3.53 -4.47 12.40
N ALA A 107 -2.52 -3.90 13.06
CA ALA A 107 -1.33 -4.66 13.44
C ALA A 107 -1.69 -5.76 14.43
N ILE A 108 -2.54 -5.47 15.41
CA ILE A 108 -3.03 -6.49 16.35
C ILE A 108 -3.83 -7.57 15.62
N GLU A 109 -4.70 -7.21 14.71
CA GLU A 109 -5.51 -8.16 13.93
C GLU A 109 -4.67 -9.07 13.05
N ARG A 110 -3.56 -8.55 12.48
CA ARG A 110 -2.71 -9.29 11.54
C ARG A 110 -1.60 -10.08 12.22
N PHE A 111 -1.01 -9.54 13.28
CA PHE A 111 0.20 -10.09 13.91
C PHE A 111 0.02 -10.49 15.36
N GLY A 112 -1.11 -10.13 15.98
CA GLY A 112 -1.42 -10.50 17.36
C GLY A 112 -0.37 -10.02 18.35
N GLU A 113 0.10 -10.93 19.19
CA GLU A 113 1.02 -10.60 20.28
C GLU A 113 2.38 -10.06 19.81
N ARG A 114 2.75 -10.25 18.55
CA ARG A 114 4.02 -9.74 18.01
C ARG A 114 4.12 -8.23 18.05
N VAL A 115 3.01 -7.50 18.06
CA VAL A 115 2.99 -6.03 18.11
C VAL A 115 2.68 -5.48 19.49
N LEU A 116 2.35 -6.34 20.46
CA LEU A 116 2.08 -5.95 21.84
C LEU A 116 3.38 -5.79 22.63
N GLU A 117 3.27 -5.30 23.86
CA GLU A 117 4.41 -5.14 24.76
C GLU A 117 5.20 -6.44 24.85
N GLY A 118 6.51 -6.39 24.59
CA GLY A 118 7.36 -7.57 24.51
C GLY A 118 7.35 -8.33 23.20
N GLY A 119 6.49 -7.94 22.25
CA GLY A 119 6.44 -8.57 20.91
C GLY A 119 7.52 -8.04 19.97
N ASP A 120 7.93 -8.85 19.01
CA ASP A 120 9.03 -8.51 18.08
C ASP A 120 8.67 -7.42 17.06
N MET A 121 7.39 -7.14 16.83
CA MET A 121 6.92 -6.15 15.87
C MET A 121 6.46 -4.84 16.52
N LYS A 122 6.63 -4.69 17.82
CA LYS A 122 6.21 -3.48 18.55
C LYS A 122 6.84 -2.21 17.99
N LYS A 123 8.14 -2.25 17.72
CA LYS A 123 8.89 -1.11 17.17
C LYS A 123 8.42 -0.70 15.78
N MET A 124 8.04 -1.66 14.96
CA MET A 124 7.54 -1.39 13.61
C MET A 124 6.26 -0.56 13.68
N VAL A 125 5.33 -0.92 14.56
CA VAL A 125 4.07 -0.21 14.74
C VAL A 125 4.30 1.21 15.27
N LEU A 126 5.23 1.39 16.20
CA LEU A 126 5.54 2.69 16.77
C LEU A 126 6.21 3.66 15.79
N ARG A 127 6.76 3.19 14.68
CA ARG A 127 7.38 4.04 13.65
C ARG A 127 6.37 4.70 12.72
N ILE A 128 5.14 4.33 12.79
CA ILE A 128 4.07 4.87 11.97
C ILE A 128 3.46 6.09 12.64
#